data_042578189f4998120259e1a829d2a22d
#
_entry.id   042578189f4998120259e1a829d2a22d
#
_cell.length_a   1.000
_cell.length_b   1.000
_cell.length_c   1.000
_cell.angle_alpha   90.00
_cell.angle_beta   90.00
_cell.angle_gamma   90.00
#
_symmetry.space_group_name_H-M   'P 1'
#
loop_
_entity.id
_entity.type
_entity.pdbx_description
1 polymer ?
#
loop_
_entity_poly.entity_id
_entity_poly.type
_entity_poly.pdbx_seq_one_letter_code
_entity_poly.pdbx_strand_id
1 'polypeptide(L)'
;MPYTKELYEKASEIIENRRRISEMNHAEKVAAFEKEVPEYKEIKNEMIDSVREALKSIDMLPEQANEFIQKQKIRNLTAQQNLARIIEEKGYPKDYLEIKYYCPACEDTGFYDSKLCECHINLLKKLAYEEAGKKSPLKFCQFEDFSLDYYPDEIDSEFKASPKDIMSGILAFCIEYAKTFDTASPSVFMQGETGLGKTHLSLAIAGEVISKGYNVLYNSAQNIFNELQRERFGKTDTNGAFEAMVLECDLLIIDDLGAEFSTQFTNAALYNIINTRINMGLPTIISSNLSLSEIENLYTKRISSRLIGEYTSLYFTGKDVRQLKKDF
;
A
#
# COMPACT_ATOMS: atom_id res chain seq x y z
N MET A 1 13.03 -13.14 -10.30
CA MET A 1 12.61 -12.24 -9.20
C MET A 1 11.59 -11.28 -9.79
N PRO A 2 10.42 -11.06 -9.18
CA PRO A 2 9.36 -10.24 -9.79
C PRO A 2 9.66 -8.73 -9.78
N TYR A 3 10.65 -8.26 -9.02
CA TYR A 3 11.02 -6.85 -8.90
C TYR A 3 12.46 -6.62 -9.35
N THR A 4 12.83 -5.35 -9.64
CA THR A 4 14.19 -4.98 -10.01
C THR A 4 15.15 -5.14 -8.83
N LYS A 5 16.45 -5.36 -9.13
CA LYS A 5 17.49 -5.48 -8.09
C LYS A 5 17.54 -4.23 -7.20
N GLU A 6 17.37 -3.06 -7.79
CA GLU A 6 17.38 -1.76 -7.09
C GLU A 6 16.25 -1.67 -6.05
N LEU A 7 15.05 -2.21 -6.36
CA LEU A 7 13.94 -2.26 -5.40
C LEU A 7 14.22 -3.19 -4.23
N TYR A 8 14.85 -4.34 -4.49
CA TYR A 8 15.29 -5.25 -3.42
C TYR A 8 16.32 -4.60 -2.50
N GLU A 9 17.33 -3.93 -3.07
CA GLU A 9 18.37 -3.22 -2.31
C GLU A 9 17.75 -2.13 -1.43
N LYS A 10 16.86 -1.31 -2.00
CA LYS A 10 16.16 -0.25 -1.26
C LYS A 10 15.25 -0.79 -0.15
N ALA A 11 14.52 -1.88 -0.40
CA ALA A 11 13.69 -2.51 0.63
C ALA A 11 14.53 -3.07 1.77
N SER A 12 15.65 -3.73 1.45
CA SER A 12 16.58 -4.27 2.44
C SER A 12 17.19 -3.16 3.30
N GLU A 13 17.62 -2.05 2.69
CA GLU A 13 18.16 -0.88 3.41
C GLU A 13 17.13 -0.29 4.39
N ILE A 14 15.87 -0.18 3.98
CA ILE A 14 14.79 0.31 4.86
C ILE A 14 14.59 -0.63 6.05
N ILE A 15 14.58 -1.94 5.82
CA ILE A 15 14.38 -2.94 6.89
C ILE A 15 15.56 -2.93 7.86
N GLU A 16 16.78 -2.90 7.35
CA GLU A 16 18.00 -2.81 8.16
C GLU A 16 18.02 -1.52 9.00
N ASN A 17 17.61 -0.40 8.42
CA ASN A 17 17.49 0.85 9.16
C ASN A 17 16.43 0.79 10.27
N ARG A 18 15.27 0.14 10.02
CA ARG A 18 14.25 -0.09 11.06
C ARG A 18 14.82 -0.89 12.23
N ARG A 19 15.53 -1.97 11.93
CA ARG A 19 16.18 -2.82 12.93
C ARG A 19 17.18 -2.00 13.76
N ARG A 20 18.04 -1.25 13.11
CA ARG A 20 19.03 -0.39 13.77
C ARG A 20 18.37 0.63 14.69
N ILE A 21 17.27 1.26 14.26
CA ILE A 21 16.52 2.21 15.10
C ILE A 21 15.91 1.50 16.31
N SER A 22 15.33 0.32 16.14
CA SER A 22 14.77 -0.47 17.22
C SER A 22 15.83 -0.87 18.26
N GLU A 23 16.99 -1.32 17.80
CA GLU A 23 18.13 -1.67 18.66
C GLU A 23 18.71 -0.45 19.39
N MET A 24 18.82 0.70 18.70
CA MET A 24 19.29 1.95 19.30
C MET A 24 18.32 2.47 20.38
N ASN A 25 17.03 2.51 20.08
CA ASN A 25 16.00 2.91 21.04
C ASN A 25 15.98 2.00 22.28
N HIS A 26 16.18 0.69 22.09
CA HIS A 26 16.31 -0.26 23.19
C HIS A 26 17.56 0.01 24.03
N ALA A 27 18.72 0.22 23.40
CA ALA A 27 19.96 0.54 24.11
C ALA A 27 19.83 1.82 24.94
N GLU A 28 19.19 2.86 24.42
CA GLU A 28 18.91 4.09 25.16
C GLU A 28 18.01 3.84 26.37
N LYS A 29 16.94 3.05 26.22
CA LYS A 29 16.04 2.66 27.33
C LYS A 29 16.79 1.88 28.41
N VAL A 30 17.59 0.89 28.01
CA VAL A 30 18.41 0.10 28.95
C VAL A 30 19.40 1.01 29.70
N ALA A 31 20.09 1.91 29.00
CA ALA A 31 21.02 2.83 29.63
C ALA A 31 20.34 3.81 30.60
N ALA A 32 19.12 4.25 30.30
CA ALA A 32 18.32 5.07 31.20
C ALA A 32 17.89 4.28 32.45
N PHE A 33 17.45 3.03 32.24
CA PHE A 33 17.06 2.15 33.32
C PHE A 33 18.24 1.76 34.23
N GLU A 34 19.44 1.51 33.67
CA GLU A 34 20.66 1.25 34.44
C GLU A 34 21.06 2.43 35.33
N LYS A 35 20.81 3.66 34.93
CA LYS A 35 21.06 4.86 35.74
C LYS A 35 20.07 4.98 36.90
N GLU A 36 18.82 4.65 36.66
CA GLU A 36 17.74 4.72 37.64
C GLU A 36 17.76 3.55 38.65
N VAL A 37 18.20 2.36 38.19
CA VAL A 37 18.24 1.12 38.93
C VAL A 37 19.65 0.53 38.89
N PRO A 38 20.58 0.97 39.75
CA PRO A 38 21.96 0.47 39.75
C PRO A 38 22.10 -1.05 39.92
N GLU A 39 21.17 -1.66 40.65
CA GLU A 39 21.09 -3.12 40.90
C GLU A 39 20.82 -3.90 39.60
N TYR A 40 20.26 -3.29 38.58
CA TYR A 40 19.99 -3.93 37.28
C TYR A 40 21.25 -4.55 36.68
N LYS A 41 22.38 -3.85 36.76
CA LYS A 41 23.65 -4.33 36.22
C LYS A 41 24.11 -5.62 36.90
N GLU A 42 23.93 -5.74 38.21
CA GLU A 42 24.26 -6.94 38.98
C GLU A 42 23.35 -8.09 38.58
N ILE A 43 22.03 -7.85 38.54
CA ILE A 43 21.04 -8.85 38.15
C ILE A 43 21.29 -9.36 36.73
N LYS A 44 21.58 -8.46 35.79
CA LYS A 44 21.92 -8.80 34.39
C LYS A 44 23.18 -9.66 34.29
N ASN A 45 24.22 -9.30 35.06
CA ASN A 45 25.44 -10.11 35.12
C ASN A 45 25.17 -11.48 35.72
N GLU A 46 24.35 -11.58 36.78
CA GLU A 46 23.98 -12.85 37.35
C GLU A 46 23.22 -13.76 36.38
N MET A 47 22.30 -13.19 35.55
CA MET A 47 21.61 -13.93 34.52
C MET A 47 22.59 -14.44 33.45
N ILE A 48 23.54 -13.61 32.98
CA ILE A 48 24.55 -13.98 31.98
C ILE A 48 25.48 -15.05 32.55
N ASP A 49 25.97 -14.87 33.78
CA ASP A 49 26.90 -15.80 34.41
C ASP A 49 26.26 -17.15 34.67
N SER A 50 24.97 -17.19 35.05
CA SER A 50 24.26 -18.46 35.22
C SER A 50 24.17 -19.27 33.94
N VAL A 51 23.96 -18.60 32.77
CA VAL A 51 23.97 -19.25 31.45
C VAL A 51 25.38 -19.72 31.09
N ARG A 52 26.39 -18.87 31.31
CA ARG A 52 27.78 -19.20 31.00
C ARG A 52 28.27 -20.39 31.87
N GLU A 53 27.92 -20.42 33.13
CA GLU A 53 28.23 -21.55 34.02
C GLU A 53 27.50 -22.82 33.57
N ALA A 54 26.24 -22.74 33.15
CA ALA A 54 25.51 -23.90 32.64
C ALA A 54 26.21 -24.56 31.45
N LEU A 55 26.90 -23.80 30.58
CA LEU A 55 27.65 -24.35 29.44
C LEU A 55 28.84 -25.22 29.88
N LYS A 56 29.39 -25.03 31.08
CA LYS A 56 30.48 -25.87 31.61
C LYS A 56 30.06 -27.30 31.92
N SER A 57 28.75 -27.55 31.99
CA SER A 57 28.20 -28.90 32.19
C SER A 57 28.47 -29.85 31.00
N ILE A 58 28.91 -29.36 29.85
CA ILE A 58 29.21 -30.17 28.66
C ILE A 58 30.31 -31.19 28.94
N ASP A 59 31.28 -30.85 29.80
CA ASP A 59 32.40 -31.68 30.16
C ASP A 59 32.13 -32.54 31.42
N MET A 60 30.90 -32.56 31.95
CA MET A 60 30.54 -33.28 33.21
C MET A 60 29.91 -34.63 32.89
N LEU A 61 29.92 -35.55 33.89
CA LEU A 61 29.15 -36.78 33.84
C LEU A 61 27.62 -36.46 33.83
N PRO A 62 26.76 -37.23 33.13
CA PRO A 62 25.35 -36.88 32.90
C PRO A 62 24.55 -36.58 34.18
N GLU A 63 24.77 -37.31 35.25
CA GLU A 63 24.05 -37.09 36.52
C GLU A 63 24.50 -35.78 37.20
N GLN A 64 25.79 -35.50 37.23
CA GLN A 64 26.36 -34.26 37.77
C GLN A 64 26.00 -33.06 36.91
N ALA A 65 25.98 -33.22 35.57
CA ALA A 65 25.57 -32.19 34.63
C ALA A 65 24.12 -31.75 34.86
N ASN A 66 23.20 -32.70 35.07
CA ASN A 66 21.81 -32.41 35.33
C ASN A 66 21.60 -31.59 36.62
N GLU A 67 22.21 -32.00 37.72
CA GLU A 67 22.12 -31.26 38.97
C GLU A 67 22.69 -29.86 38.88
N PHE A 68 23.83 -29.73 38.19
CA PHE A 68 24.50 -28.46 37.96
C PHE A 68 23.63 -27.50 37.06
N ILE A 69 23.07 -28.01 35.99
CA ILE A 69 22.16 -27.24 35.12
C ILE A 69 20.92 -26.78 35.90
N GLN A 70 20.31 -27.65 36.71
CA GLN A 70 19.14 -27.30 37.55
C GLN A 70 19.47 -26.16 38.52
N LYS A 71 20.65 -26.21 39.16
CA LYS A 71 21.11 -25.14 40.04
C LYS A 71 21.25 -23.81 39.32
N GLN A 72 21.87 -23.79 38.13
CA GLN A 72 22.02 -22.58 37.33
C GLN A 72 20.64 -22.08 36.82
N LYS A 73 19.73 -22.98 36.44
CA LYS A 73 18.37 -22.61 36.04
C LYS A 73 17.60 -21.92 37.19
N ILE A 74 17.67 -22.43 38.40
CA ILE A 74 17.03 -21.81 39.58
C ILE A 74 17.61 -20.41 39.81
N ARG A 75 18.95 -20.27 39.74
CA ARG A 75 19.65 -19.01 39.92
C ARG A 75 19.18 -17.98 38.88
N ASN A 76 19.13 -18.38 37.61
CA ASN A 76 18.65 -17.52 36.53
C ASN A 76 17.19 -17.09 36.71
N LEU A 77 16.29 -18.01 37.03
CA LEU A 77 14.88 -17.72 37.29
C LEU A 77 14.70 -16.76 38.48
N THR A 78 15.47 -16.92 39.56
CA THR A 78 15.43 -15.99 40.68
C THR A 78 15.86 -14.58 40.28
N ALA A 79 16.92 -14.46 39.46
CA ALA A 79 17.36 -13.17 38.93
C ALA A 79 16.28 -12.51 38.01
N GLN A 80 15.62 -13.32 37.15
CA GLN A 80 14.51 -12.84 36.32
C GLN A 80 13.32 -12.37 37.17
N GLN A 81 12.95 -13.11 38.21
CA GLN A 81 11.86 -12.71 39.13
C GLN A 81 12.19 -11.42 39.87
N ASN A 82 13.43 -11.25 40.33
CA ASN A 82 13.88 -10.02 40.98
C ASN A 82 13.79 -8.82 40.00
N LEU A 83 14.21 -9.01 38.75
CA LEU A 83 14.10 -7.97 37.70
C LEU A 83 12.64 -7.61 37.45
N ALA A 84 11.77 -8.60 37.27
CA ALA A 84 10.35 -8.37 37.01
C ALA A 84 9.69 -7.59 38.16
N ARG A 85 10.02 -7.91 39.41
CA ARG A 85 9.54 -7.18 40.60
C ARG A 85 9.99 -5.71 40.56
N ILE A 86 11.28 -5.47 40.28
CA ILE A 86 11.81 -4.08 40.19
C ILE A 86 11.12 -3.28 39.10
N ILE A 87 10.89 -3.88 37.91
CA ILE A 87 10.17 -3.23 36.80
C ILE A 87 8.76 -2.82 37.25
N GLU A 88 8.05 -3.72 37.96
CA GLU A 88 6.70 -3.47 38.47
C GLU A 88 6.69 -2.41 39.60
N GLU A 89 7.62 -2.48 40.53
CA GLU A 89 7.77 -1.50 41.65
C GLU A 89 8.06 -0.08 41.12
N LYS A 90 8.77 0.03 39.99
CA LYS A 90 9.06 1.29 39.31
C LYS A 90 7.93 1.78 38.42
N GLY A 91 6.86 1.00 38.26
CA GLY A 91 5.70 1.35 37.45
C GLY A 91 5.91 1.22 35.91
N TYR A 92 6.94 0.52 35.48
CA TYR A 92 7.19 0.23 34.08
C TYR A 92 6.35 -0.98 33.58
N PRO A 93 6.00 -1.00 32.27
CA PRO A 93 5.40 -2.18 31.64
C PRO A 93 6.32 -3.41 31.77
N LYS A 94 5.76 -4.60 31.84
CA LYS A 94 6.54 -5.87 31.98
C LYS A 94 7.53 -6.08 30.84
N ASP A 95 7.20 -5.60 29.63
CA ASP A 95 7.99 -5.67 28.41
C ASP A 95 8.90 -4.44 28.19
N TYR A 96 9.12 -3.62 29.21
CA TYR A 96 9.86 -2.34 29.11
C TYR A 96 11.27 -2.52 28.55
N LEU A 97 11.97 -3.58 28.96
CA LEU A 97 13.33 -3.90 28.57
C LEU A 97 13.41 -4.87 27.37
N GLU A 98 12.30 -5.12 26.69
CA GLU A 98 12.27 -5.91 25.47
C GLU A 98 12.48 -5.03 24.23
N ILE A 99 13.17 -5.56 23.22
CA ILE A 99 13.30 -4.88 21.93
C ILE A 99 11.97 -4.96 21.20
N LYS A 100 11.44 -3.80 20.80
CA LYS A 100 10.22 -3.73 19.98
C LYS A 100 10.61 -3.52 18.52
N TYR A 101 10.64 -4.60 17.77
CA TYR A 101 10.85 -4.56 16.33
C TYR A 101 9.60 -4.13 15.59
N TYR A 102 9.79 -3.54 14.42
CA TYR A 102 8.69 -3.12 13.55
C TYR A 102 7.89 -4.33 13.03
N CYS A 103 8.60 -5.41 12.71
CA CYS A 103 8.01 -6.70 12.38
C CYS A 103 8.38 -7.74 13.44
N PRO A 104 7.45 -8.13 14.33
CA PRO A 104 7.74 -9.12 15.35
C PRO A 104 7.98 -10.53 14.79
N ALA A 105 7.50 -10.84 13.56
CA ALA A 105 7.68 -12.15 12.96
C ALA A 105 9.11 -12.42 12.51
N CYS A 106 9.81 -11.43 11.95
CA CYS A 106 11.19 -11.58 11.49
C CYS A 106 12.19 -10.74 12.30
N GLU A 107 11.75 -10.00 13.31
CA GLU A 107 12.59 -9.11 14.11
C GLU A 107 13.40 -8.13 13.23
N ASP A 108 12.74 -7.60 12.20
CA ASP A 108 13.32 -6.72 11.19
C ASP A 108 14.59 -7.27 10.50
N THR A 109 14.68 -8.60 10.32
CA THR A 109 15.70 -9.22 9.46
C THR A 109 15.28 -9.25 7.99
N GLY A 110 13.98 -9.11 7.73
CA GLY A 110 13.39 -9.24 6.38
C GLY A 110 13.22 -10.69 5.93
N PHE A 111 13.63 -11.67 6.75
CA PHE A 111 13.54 -13.10 6.43
C PHE A 111 12.88 -13.88 7.57
N TYR A 112 12.06 -14.83 7.21
CA TYR A 112 11.43 -15.76 8.14
C TYR A 112 11.47 -17.16 7.52
N ASP A 113 12.01 -18.13 8.25
CA ASP A 113 12.16 -19.53 7.80
C ASP A 113 12.85 -19.65 6.42
N SER A 114 13.98 -18.94 6.24
CA SER A 114 14.77 -18.90 4.99
C SER A 114 14.05 -18.35 3.76
N LYS A 115 12.88 -17.71 3.97
CA LYS A 115 12.10 -17.03 2.92
C LYS A 115 12.00 -15.54 3.22
N LEU A 116 11.66 -14.74 2.22
CA LEU A 116 11.32 -13.34 2.44
C LEU A 116 10.12 -13.25 3.38
N CYS A 117 10.26 -12.45 4.44
CA CYS A 117 9.15 -12.16 5.35
C CYS A 117 8.05 -11.38 4.63
N GLU A 118 6.82 -11.56 5.05
CA GLU A 118 5.67 -10.82 4.50
C GLU A 118 5.86 -9.30 4.59
N CYS A 119 6.48 -8.80 5.67
CA CYS A 119 6.81 -7.38 5.81
C CYS A 119 7.75 -6.88 4.70
N HIS A 120 8.70 -7.70 4.24
CA HIS A 120 9.61 -7.38 3.16
C HIS A 120 8.88 -7.40 1.81
N ILE A 121 8.03 -8.40 1.58
CA ILE A 121 7.20 -8.50 0.37
C ILE A 121 6.27 -7.28 0.25
N ASN A 122 5.60 -6.90 1.34
CA ASN A 122 4.72 -5.74 1.38
C ASN A 122 5.48 -4.43 1.14
N LEU A 123 6.70 -4.32 1.66
CA LEU A 123 7.56 -3.16 1.40
C LEU A 123 7.99 -3.09 -0.07
N LEU A 124 8.35 -4.23 -0.68
CA LEU A 124 8.67 -4.31 -2.11
C LEU A 124 7.49 -3.90 -2.97
N LYS A 125 6.28 -4.39 -2.67
CA LYS A 125 5.04 -3.98 -3.34
C LYS A 125 4.87 -2.46 -3.24
N LYS A 126 4.94 -1.90 -2.04
CA LYS A 126 4.80 -0.46 -1.82
C LYS A 126 5.81 0.36 -2.63
N LEU A 127 7.09 0.00 -2.59
CA LEU A 127 8.14 0.70 -3.34
C LEU A 127 7.94 0.60 -4.86
N ALA A 128 7.48 -0.56 -5.35
CA ALA A 128 7.16 -0.74 -6.77
C ALA A 128 6.01 0.17 -7.22
N TYR A 129 4.95 0.29 -6.41
CA TYR A 129 3.85 1.22 -6.70
C TYR A 129 4.28 2.68 -6.65
N GLU A 130 5.11 3.07 -5.67
CA GLU A 130 5.68 4.41 -5.60
C GLU A 130 6.53 4.74 -6.85
N GLU A 131 7.29 3.77 -7.36
CA GLU A 131 8.11 3.97 -8.55
C GLU A 131 7.26 4.02 -9.83
N ALA A 132 6.26 3.16 -9.95
CA ALA A 132 5.30 3.21 -11.05
C ALA A 132 4.51 4.53 -11.06
N GLY A 133 4.14 5.04 -9.88
CA GLY A 133 3.48 6.33 -9.70
C GLY A 133 4.38 7.53 -10.06
N LYS A 134 5.70 7.45 -9.88
CA LYS A 134 6.63 8.54 -10.29
C LYS A 134 6.67 8.77 -11.80
N LYS A 135 6.35 7.76 -12.60
CA LYS A 135 6.23 7.88 -14.06
C LYS A 135 4.88 8.49 -14.50
N SER A 136 3.95 8.67 -13.57
CA SER A 136 2.67 9.35 -13.77
C SER A 136 2.78 10.82 -13.36
N PRO A 137 2.11 11.78 -14.05
CA PRO A 137 2.12 13.20 -13.69
C PRO A 137 1.30 13.49 -12.43
N LEU A 138 1.52 12.73 -11.35
CA LEU A 138 0.85 12.88 -10.06
C LEU A 138 1.34 14.15 -9.33
N LYS A 139 0.87 15.31 -9.76
CA LYS A 139 0.57 16.37 -8.80
C LYS A 139 -0.76 15.98 -8.18
N PHE A 140 -0.74 15.54 -6.92
CA PHE A 140 -1.97 15.20 -6.21
C PHE A 140 -2.91 16.39 -6.25
N CYS A 141 -4.06 16.18 -6.87
CA CYS A 141 -5.18 17.09 -6.78
C CYS A 141 -5.85 16.84 -5.42
N GLN A 142 -6.34 17.88 -4.77
CA GLN A 142 -7.15 17.78 -3.57
C GLN A 142 -8.62 18.02 -3.93
N PHE A 143 -9.54 17.47 -3.14
CA PHE A 143 -10.98 17.69 -3.35
C PHE A 143 -11.34 19.17 -3.18
N GLU A 144 -10.63 19.89 -2.32
CA GLU A 144 -10.78 21.31 -2.03
C GLU A 144 -10.45 22.20 -3.24
N ASP A 145 -9.59 21.72 -4.15
CA ASP A 145 -9.23 22.41 -5.39
C ASP A 145 -10.29 22.25 -6.49
N PHE A 146 -11.32 21.44 -6.27
CA PHE A 146 -12.40 21.21 -7.21
C PHE A 146 -13.52 22.24 -7.01
N SER A 147 -13.51 23.32 -7.82
CA SER A 147 -14.54 24.37 -7.73
C SER A 147 -15.76 24.03 -8.57
N LEU A 148 -16.94 24.13 -7.94
CA LEU A 148 -18.24 24.00 -8.60
C LEU A 148 -18.66 25.27 -9.36
N ASP A 149 -17.94 26.38 -9.21
CA ASP A 149 -18.28 27.67 -9.85
C ASP A 149 -18.06 27.64 -11.37
N TYR A 150 -17.33 26.69 -11.88
CA TYR A 150 -17.13 26.50 -13.31
C TYR A 150 -18.29 25.78 -14.01
N TYR A 151 -19.26 25.27 -13.28
CA TYR A 151 -20.39 24.51 -13.83
C TYR A 151 -21.65 25.36 -13.84
N PRO A 152 -22.39 25.42 -15.00
CA PRO A 152 -23.60 26.22 -15.14
C PRO A 152 -24.71 25.77 -14.19
N ASP A 153 -25.47 26.75 -13.65
CA ASP A 153 -26.67 26.52 -12.85
C ASP A 153 -27.96 26.34 -13.68
N GLU A 154 -27.88 26.58 -15.00
CA GLU A 154 -29.02 26.41 -15.91
C GLU A 154 -29.37 24.94 -16.07
N ILE A 155 -30.68 24.63 -15.99
CA ILE A 155 -31.17 23.24 -16.10
C ILE A 155 -30.92 22.76 -17.53
N ASP A 156 -30.18 21.65 -17.64
CA ASP A 156 -30.01 20.94 -18.90
C ASP A 156 -31.29 20.14 -19.23
N SER A 157 -31.78 20.27 -20.47
CA SER A 157 -33.02 19.63 -20.92
C SER A 157 -32.89 18.09 -20.98
N GLU A 158 -31.73 17.55 -21.20
CA GLU A 158 -31.44 16.12 -21.28
C GLU A 158 -31.39 15.48 -19.89
N PHE A 159 -30.68 16.11 -18.96
CA PHE A 159 -30.47 15.57 -17.60
C PHE A 159 -31.54 16.02 -16.61
N LYS A 160 -32.39 17.00 -16.93
CA LYS A 160 -33.42 17.61 -16.06
C LYS A 160 -32.84 18.15 -14.73
N ALA A 161 -31.56 18.44 -14.69
CA ALA A 161 -30.83 18.99 -13.57
C ALA A 161 -29.75 19.94 -14.11
N SER A 162 -29.24 20.84 -13.26
CA SER A 162 -28.13 21.69 -13.68
C SER A 162 -26.80 20.91 -13.68
N PRO A 163 -25.84 21.21 -14.57
CA PRO A 163 -24.51 20.65 -14.50
C PRO A 163 -23.85 20.82 -13.12
N LYS A 164 -24.09 21.93 -12.45
CA LYS A 164 -23.59 22.21 -11.11
C LYS A 164 -24.14 21.23 -10.06
N ASP A 165 -25.45 20.94 -10.10
CA ASP A 165 -26.08 19.99 -9.20
C ASP A 165 -25.55 18.57 -9.41
N ILE A 166 -25.44 18.15 -10.69
CA ILE A 166 -24.88 16.83 -11.06
C ILE A 166 -23.44 16.70 -10.56
N MET A 167 -22.61 17.71 -10.83
CA MET A 167 -21.19 17.70 -10.45
C MET A 167 -21.00 17.81 -8.93
N SER A 168 -21.92 18.49 -8.23
CA SER A 168 -21.95 18.50 -6.77
C SER A 168 -22.21 17.09 -6.20
N GLY A 169 -23.16 16.37 -6.79
CA GLY A 169 -23.44 14.98 -6.42
C GLY A 169 -22.25 14.05 -6.69
N ILE A 170 -21.57 14.22 -7.84
CA ILE A 170 -20.35 13.46 -8.20
C ILE A 170 -19.21 13.75 -7.23
N LEU A 171 -18.99 15.02 -6.90
CA LEU A 171 -17.97 15.42 -5.92
C LEU A 171 -18.24 14.79 -4.56
N ALA A 172 -19.48 14.87 -4.07
CA ALA A 172 -19.87 14.26 -2.80
C ALA A 172 -19.65 12.74 -2.80
N PHE A 173 -20.02 12.06 -3.91
CA PHE A 173 -19.76 10.63 -4.08
C PHE A 173 -18.26 10.31 -4.01
N CYS A 174 -17.42 11.07 -4.74
CA CYS A 174 -15.97 10.84 -4.77
C CYS A 174 -15.32 11.06 -3.40
N ILE A 175 -15.75 12.07 -2.65
CA ILE A 175 -15.29 12.32 -1.27
C ILE A 175 -15.68 11.15 -0.36
N GLU A 176 -16.94 10.72 -0.39
CA GLU A 176 -17.40 9.61 0.45
C GLU A 176 -16.74 8.29 0.05
N TYR A 177 -16.60 8.02 -1.26
CA TYR A 177 -15.88 6.87 -1.78
C TYR A 177 -14.44 6.81 -1.24
N ALA A 178 -13.70 7.91 -1.36
CA ALA A 178 -12.34 7.98 -0.86
C ALA A 178 -12.27 7.83 0.67
N LYS A 179 -13.23 8.42 1.40
CA LYS A 179 -13.32 8.36 2.87
C LYS A 179 -13.65 6.97 3.39
N THR A 180 -14.54 6.25 2.73
CA THR A 180 -15.00 4.90 3.14
C THR A 180 -14.28 3.77 2.42
N PHE A 181 -13.28 4.08 1.59
CA PHE A 181 -12.58 3.13 0.75
C PHE A 181 -12.04 1.93 1.53
N ASP A 182 -12.33 0.75 0.99
CA ASP A 182 -11.70 -0.54 1.28
C ASP A 182 -11.53 -1.35 -0.01
N THR A 183 -10.90 -2.53 0.06
CA THR A 183 -10.66 -3.39 -1.10
C THR A 183 -11.92 -4.02 -1.68
N ALA A 184 -13.08 -3.92 -1.02
CA ALA A 184 -14.39 -4.36 -1.51
C ALA A 184 -15.25 -3.19 -2.03
N SER A 185 -14.71 -1.97 -2.07
CA SER A 185 -15.39 -0.79 -2.63
C SER A 185 -15.81 -1.03 -4.09
N PRO A 186 -16.91 -0.44 -4.57
CA PRO A 186 -17.37 -0.65 -5.94
C PRO A 186 -16.39 -0.08 -6.97
N SER A 187 -16.32 -0.70 -8.14
CA SER A 187 -15.64 -0.12 -9.29
C SER A 187 -16.44 1.06 -9.84
N VAL A 188 -15.75 2.08 -10.38
CA VAL A 188 -16.34 3.32 -10.83
C VAL A 188 -15.97 3.60 -12.28
N PHE A 189 -16.97 3.95 -13.11
CA PHE A 189 -16.78 4.41 -14.47
C PHE A 189 -17.15 5.89 -14.59
N MET A 190 -16.16 6.74 -14.85
CA MET A 190 -16.29 8.18 -15.00
C MET A 190 -16.37 8.54 -16.48
N GLN A 191 -17.54 8.89 -16.96
CA GLN A 191 -17.81 9.24 -18.36
C GLN A 191 -18.12 10.73 -18.53
N GLY A 192 -17.70 11.33 -19.62
CA GLY A 192 -18.02 12.71 -20.00
C GLY A 192 -16.94 13.34 -20.86
N GLU A 193 -17.20 14.47 -21.46
CA GLU A 193 -16.28 15.19 -22.34
C GLU A 193 -14.97 15.58 -21.66
N THR A 194 -13.99 16.03 -22.46
CA THR A 194 -12.70 16.53 -21.95
C THR A 194 -12.88 17.76 -21.05
N GLY A 195 -12.00 17.92 -20.05
CA GLY A 195 -11.95 19.13 -19.23
C GLY A 195 -13.00 19.20 -18.12
N LEU A 196 -13.83 18.16 -17.92
CA LEU A 196 -14.87 18.14 -16.90
C LEU A 196 -14.41 17.69 -15.50
N GLY A 197 -13.11 17.46 -15.28
CA GLY A 197 -12.59 17.17 -13.95
C GLY A 197 -12.47 15.69 -13.58
N LYS A 198 -12.70 14.74 -14.51
CA LYS A 198 -12.54 13.28 -14.26
C LYS A 198 -11.18 12.94 -13.69
N THR A 199 -10.11 13.32 -14.37
CA THR A 199 -8.72 13.14 -13.92
C THR A 199 -8.47 13.79 -12.55
N HIS A 200 -9.01 14.98 -12.30
CA HIS A 200 -8.87 15.67 -11.02
C HIS A 200 -9.44 14.84 -9.87
N LEU A 201 -10.70 14.39 -10.00
CA LEU A 201 -11.34 13.60 -8.94
C LEU A 201 -10.73 12.21 -8.79
N SER A 202 -10.28 11.58 -9.89
CA SER A 202 -9.54 10.31 -9.82
C SER A 202 -8.23 10.45 -9.03
N LEU A 203 -7.50 11.55 -9.23
CA LEU A 203 -6.26 11.85 -8.50
C LEU A 203 -6.50 12.22 -7.04
N ALA A 204 -7.58 12.96 -6.75
CA ALA A 204 -7.97 13.26 -5.37
C ALA A 204 -8.34 11.98 -4.59
N ILE A 205 -9.10 11.07 -5.21
CA ILE A 205 -9.37 9.74 -4.65
C ILE A 205 -8.06 8.98 -4.41
N ALA A 206 -7.15 8.95 -5.41
CA ALA A 206 -5.86 8.26 -5.28
C ALA A 206 -5.06 8.76 -4.09
N GLY A 207 -4.98 10.08 -3.91
CA GLY A 207 -4.26 10.71 -2.79
C GLY A 207 -4.79 10.28 -1.42
N GLU A 208 -6.11 10.34 -1.23
CA GLU A 208 -6.76 9.91 0.01
C GLU A 208 -6.59 8.42 0.29
N VAL A 209 -6.75 7.57 -0.72
CA VAL A 209 -6.61 6.11 -0.58
C VAL A 209 -5.17 5.72 -0.26
N ILE A 210 -4.18 6.37 -0.89
CA ILE A 210 -2.75 6.19 -0.57
C ILE A 210 -2.46 6.62 0.88
N SER A 211 -3.04 7.74 1.33
CA SER A 211 -2.83 8.23 2.71
C SER A 211 -3.29 7.23 3.78
N LYS A 212 -4.25 6.38 3.44
CA LYS A 212 -4.75 5.27 4.27
C LYS A 212 -3.89 4.02 4.21
N GLY A 213 -2.83 4.01 3.41
CA GLY A 213 -1.88 2.90 3.30
C GLY A 213 -2.21 1.86 2.24
N TYR A 214 -3.22 2.07 1.38
CA TYR A 214 -3.52 1.17 0.27
C TYR A 214 -2.58 1.36 -0.92
N ASN A 215 -2.37 0.30 -1.68
CA ASN A 215 -1.57 0.32 -2.90
C ASN A 215 -2.44 0.78 -4.08
N VAL A 216 -2.17 1.97 -4.58
CA VAL A 216 -2.90 2.55 -5.72
C VAL A 216 -2.00 2.59 -6.94
N LEU A 217 -2.46 2.04 -8.05
CA LEU A 217 -1.82 2.22 -9.35
C LEU A 217 -2.68 3.16 -10.21
N TYR A 218 -2.18 4.38 -10.43
CA TYR A 218 -2.76 5.35 -11.36
C TYR A 218 -1.91 5.45 -12.61
N ASN A 219 -2.52 5.28 -13.78
CA ASN A 219 -1.87 5.59 -15.05
C ASN A 219 -2.89 5.82 -16.18
N SER A 220 -2.45 6.47 -17.27
CA SER A 220 -3.29 6.54 -18.47
C SER A 220 -3.40 5.16 -19.12
N ALA A 221 -4.51 4.89 -19.80
CA ALA A 221 -4.73 3.67 -20.57
C ALA A 221 -3.56 3.40 -21.54
N GLN A 222 -3.12 4.43 -22.27
CA GLN A 222 -1.98 4.36 -23.18
C GLN A 222 -0.70 3.86 -22.51
N ASN A 223 -0.38 4.39 -21.31
CA ASN A 223 0.84 4.01 -20.61
C ASN A 223 0.74 2.58 -20.06
N ILE A 224 -0.42 2.18 -19.51
CA ILE A 224 -0.64 0.82 -19.03
C ILE A 224 -0.40 -0.18 -20.17
N PHE A 225 -1.03 0.04 -21.32
CA PHE A 225 -0.88 -0.90 -22.44
C PHE A 225 0.52 -0.89 -23.06
N ASN A 226 1.20 0.23 -23.07
CA ASN A 226 2.60 0.31 -23.53
C ASN A 226 3.53 -0.50 -22.61
N GLU A 227 3.40 -0.39 -21.28
CA GLU A 227 4.23 -1.13 -20.35
C GLU A 227 3.91 -2.63 -20.37
N LEU A 228 2.63 -3.03 -20.43
CA LEU A 228 2.23 -4.42 -20.61
C LEU A 228 2.77 -5.01 -21.93
N GLN A 229 2.77 -4.23 -23.00
CA GLN A 229 3.32 -4.66 -24.27
C GLN A 229 4.84 -4.84 -24.22
N ARG A 230 5.56 -3.92 -23.58
CA ARG A 230 7.02 -4.03 -23.36
C ARG A 230 7.37 -5.27 -22.55
N GLU A 231 6.63 -5.52 -21.49
CA GLU A 231 6.85 -6.67 -20.61
C GLU A 231 6.60 -7.99 -21.39
N ARG A 232 5.50 -8.07 -22.14
CA ARG A 232 5.14 -9.28 -22.91
C ARG A 232 6.13 -9.61 -24.02
N PHE A 233 6.75 -8.60 -24.63
CA PHE A 233 7.70 -8.80 -25.73
C PHE A 233 9.17 -8.81 -25.27
N GLY A 234 9.43 -9.00 -23.96
CA GLY A 234 10.75 -9.20 -23.40
C GLY A 234 11.69 -7.98 -23.49
N LYS A 235 11.11 -6.77 -23.55
CA LYS A 235 11.87 -5.51 -23.56
C LYS A 235 12.15 -4.96 -22.16
N THR A 236 11.79 -5.70 -21.11
CA THR A 236 12.03 -5.36 -19.71
C THR A 236 12.45 -6.61 -18.95
N ASP A 237 13.33 -6.45 -17.96
CA ASP A 237 13.78 -7.54 -17.09
C ASP A 237 12.76 -7.90 -15.98
N THR A 238 11.53 -7.38 -16.05
CA THR A 238 10.54 -7.38 -14.97
C THR A 238 9.64 -8.63 -14.90
N ASN A 239 9.75 -9.57 -15.85
CA ASN A 239 9.11 -10.91 -15.82
C ASN A 239 7.64 -10.93 -15.31
N GLY A 240 6.76 -10.05 -15.82
CA GLY A 240 5.34 -10.03 -15.42
C GLY A 240 5.04 -9.23 -14.14
N ALA A 241 6.00 -8.46 -13.62
CA ALA A 241 5.79 -7.68 -12.40
C ALA A 241 4.81 -6.52 -12.59
N PHE A 242 4.82 -5.86 -13.75
CA PHE A 242 3.89 -4.77 -14.02
C PHE A 242 2.47 -5.31 -14.23
N GLU A 243 2.31 -6.42 -14.96
CA GLU A 243 1.01 -7.09 -15.10
C GLU A 243 0.45 -7.48 -13.72
N ALA A 244 1.28 -8.08 -12.85
CA ALA A 244 0.87 -8.42 -11.49
C ALA A 244 0.45 -7.17 -10.69
N MET A 245 1.18 -6.04 -10.78
CA MET A 245 0.79 -4.79 -10.13
C MET A 245 -0.56 -4.28 -10.61
N VAL A 246 -0.81 -4.29 -11.92
CA VAL A 246 -2.10 -3.87 -12.51
C VAL A 246 -3.25 -4.75 -12.02
N LEU A 247 -3.02 -6.06 -11.90
CA LEU A 247 -4.06 -7.01 -11.50
C LEU A 247 -4.31 -7.04 -9.98
N GLU A 248 -3.28 -6.83 -9.15
CA GLU A 248 -3.33 -7.09 -7.71
C GLU A 248 -3.34 -5.84 -6.83
N CYS A 249 -3.17 -4.60 -7.38
CA CYS A 249 -3.25 -3.39 -6.54
C CYS A 249 -4.62 -3.24 -5.88
N ASP A 250 -4.65 -2.61 -4.71
CA ASP A 250 -5.88 -2.39 -3.94
C ASP A 250 -6.86 -1.49 -4.71
N LEU A 251 -6.34 -0.47 -5.42
CA LEU A 251 -7.11 0.38 -6.33
C LEU A 251 -6.35 0.58 -7.64
N LEU A 252 -6.97 0.22 -8.77
CA LEU A 252 -6.48 0.56 -10.09
C LEU A 252 -7.24 1.76 -10.65
N ILE A 253 -6.53 2.75 -11.18
CA ILE A 253 -7.11 3.88 -11.89
C ILE A 253 -6.56 3.91 -13.31
N ILE A 254 -7.44 3.67 -14.27
CA ILE A 254 -7.17 3.76 -15.72
C ILE A 254 -7.74 5.07 -16.23
N ASP A 255 -6.87 6.05 -16.48
CA ASP A 255 -7.29 7.36 -16.94
C ASP A 255 -7.27 7.47 -18.46
N ASP A 256 -8.21 8.24 -19.00
CA ASP A 256 -8.35 8.54 -20.45
C ASP A 256 -8.46 7.28 -21.34
N LEU A 257 -9.32 6.33 -20.95
CA LEU A 257 -9.61 5.16 -21.78
C LEU A 257 -10.25 5.58 -23.11
N GLY A 258 -9.66 5.14 -24.22
CA GLY A 258 -10.08 5.47 -25.59
C GLY A 258 -9.18 6.50 -26.27
N ALA A 259 -8.19 7.05 -25.55
CA ALA A 259 -7.17 7.93 -26.15
C ALA A 259 -6.03 7.16 -26.82
N GLU A 260 -5.89 5.87 -26.51
CA GLU A 260 -4.85 5.01 -27.07
C GLU A 260 -5.26 4.39 -28.42
N PHE A 261 -4.27 3.86 -29.14
CA PHE A 261 -4.54 3.10 -30.37
C PHE A 261 -5.15 1.74 -30.02
N SER A 262 -6.41 1.51 -30.46
CA SER A 262 -7.06 0.21 -30.31
C SER A 262 -6.40 -0.83 -31.22
N THR A 263 -5.94 -1.91 -30.61
CA THR A 263 -5.34 -3.08 -31.27
C THR A 263 -5.92 -4.35 -30.68
N GLN A 264 -5.69 -5.51 -31.32
CA GLN A 264 -6.08 -6.79 -30.71
C GLN A 264 -5.44 -7.01 -29.34
N PHE A 265 -4.21 -6.52 -29.16
CA PHE A 265 -3.51 -6.61 -27.88
C PHE A 265 -4.18 -5.75 -26.80
N THR A 266 -4.44 -4.46 -27.08
CA THR A 266 -5.06 -3.55 -26.10
C THR A 266 -6.45 -4.02 -25.70
N ASN A 267 -7.23 -4.54 -26.65
CA ASN A 267 -8.57 -5.10 -26.40
C ASN A 267 -8.50 -6.34 -25.50
N ALA A 268 -7.56 -7.24 -25.76
CA ALA A 268 -7.37 -8.44 -24.94
C ALA A 268 -6.85 -8.08 -23.55
N ALA A 269 -5.91 -7.15 -23.45
CA ALA A 269 -5.34 -6.68 -22.19
C ALA A 269 -6.40 -6.00 -21.32
N LEU A 270 -7.18 -5.06 -21.88
CA LEU A 270 -8.26 -4.38 -21.17
C LEU A 270 -9.31 -5.36 -20.65
N TYR A 271 -9.73 -6.30 -21.51
CA TYR A 271 -10.67 -7.34 -21.11
C TYR A 271 -10.13 -8.19 -19.96
N ASN A 272 -8.86 -8.61 -20.05
CA ASN A 272 -8.19 -9.39 -18.99
C ASN A 272 -8.15 -8.63 -17.68
N ILE A 273 -7.74 -7.35 -17.70
CA ILE A 273 -7.67 -6.49 -16.50
C ILE A 273 -9.04 -6.38 -15.84
N ILE A 274 -10.06 -5.94 -16.60
CA ILE A 274 -11.42 -5.75 -16.08
C ILE A 274 -11.97 -7.06 -15.51
N ASN A 275 -11.88 -8.14 -16.29
CA ASN A 275 -12.45 -9.43 -15.89
C ASN A 275 -11.75 -10.03 -14.66
N THR A 276 -10.43 -9.98 -14.62
CA THR A 276 -9.65 -10.52 -13.50
C THR A 276 -9.94 -9.74 -12.22
N ARG A 277 -9.93 -8.40 -12.28
CA ARG A 277 -10.18 -7.57 -11.11
C ARG A 277 -11.61 -7.69 -10.59
N ILE A 278 -12.62 -7.79 -11.46
CA ILE A 278 -14.00 -8.12 -11.07
C ILE A 278 -14.04 -9.47 -10.32
N ASN A 279 -13.41 -10.51 -10.88
CA ASN A 279 -13.39 -11.83 -10.24
C ASN A 279 -12.65 -11.86 -8.90
N MET A 280 -11.65 -11.00 -8.73
CA MET A 280 -10.91 -10.83 -7.47
C MET A 280 -11.63 -9.92 -6.48
N GLY A 281 -12.71 -9.25 -6.89
CA GLY A 281 -13.42 -8.26 -6.07
C GLY A 281 -12.61 -6.99 -5.82
N LEU A 282 -11.65 -6.65 -6.68
CA LEU A 282 -10.78 -5.49 -6.51
C LEU A 282 -11.32 -4.26 -7.27
N PRO A 283 -11.45 -3.09 -6.61
CA PRO A 283 -12.00 -1.89 -7.22
C PRO A 283 -11.13 -1.31 -8.32
N THR A 284 -11.78 -0.87 -9.39
CA THR A 284 -11.14 -0.21 -10.53
C THR A 284 -11.90 1.07 -10.87
N ILE A 285 -11.21 2.19 -10.99
CA ILE A 285 -11.74 3.44 -11.53
C ILE A 285 -11.29 3.57 -12.97
N ILE A 286 -12.22 3.79 -13.89
CA ILE A 286 -11.92 4.03 -15.29
C ILE A 286 -12.53 5.38 -15.69
N SER A 287 -11.73 6.28 -16.26
CA SER A 287 -12.22 7.49 -16.89
C SER A 287 -12.22 7.38 -18.41
N SER A 288 -13.22 7.93 -19.07
CA SER A 288 -13.29 7.97 -20.54
C SER A 288 -14.05 9.21 -21.04
N ASN A 289 -13.63 9.69 -22.20
CA ASN A 289 -14.38 10.70 -22.95
C ASN A 289 -15.41 10.08 -23.92
N LEU A 290 -15.36 8.76 -24.09
CA LEU A 290 -16.23 8.02 -25.00
C LEU A 290 -17.53 7.64 -24.30
N SER A 291 -18.62 7.64 -25.07
CA SER A 291 -19.88 7.03 -24.68
C SER A 291 -19.73 5.50 -24.62
N LEU A 292 -20.65 4.83 -23.91
CA LEU A 292 -20.66 3.37 -23.86
C LEU A 292 -20.81 2.72 -25.24
N SER A 293 -21.54 3.37 -26.16
CA SER A 293 -21.67 2.92 -27.54
C SER A 293 -20.35 3.06 -28.32
N GLU A 294 -19.61 4.13 -28.10
CA GLU A 294 -18.28 4.31 -28.71
C GLU A 294 -17.27 3.33 -28.13
N ILE A 295 -17.31 3.05 -26.83
CA ILE A 295 -16.51 2.00 -26.18
C ILE A 295 -16.84 0.61 -26.77
N GLU A 296 -18.12 0.29 -27.01
CA GLU A 296 -18.52 -0.96 -27.63
C GLU A 296 -17.94 -1.10 -29.05
N ASN A 297 -17.96 -0.01 -29.82
CA ASN A 297 -17.41 0.00 -31.17
C ASN A 297 -15.88 -0.08 -31.20
N LEU A 298 -15.21 0.59 -30.24
CA LEU A 298 -13.74 0.67 -30.23
C LEU A 298 -13.10 -0.60 -29.67
N TYR A 299 -13.72 -1.20 -28.64
CA TYR A 299 -13.17 -2.37 -27.95
C TYR A 299 -13.98 -3.63 -28.25
N THR A 300 -15.01 -3.90 -27.48
CA THR A 300 -15.94 -5.03 -27.71
C THR A 300 -17.20 -4.87 -26.86
N LYS A 301 -18.28 -5.49 -27.30
CA LYS A 301 -19.52 -5.61 -26.51
C LYS A 301 -19.32 -6.24 -25.14
N ARG A 302 -18.30 -7.12 -24.98
CA ARG A 302 -18.00 -7.76 -23.69
C ARG A 302 -17.47 -6.76 -22.67
N ILE A 303 -16.69 -5.77 -23.10
CA ILE A 303 -16.15 -4.73 -22.22
C ILE A 303 -17.25 -3.77 -21.83
N SER A 304 -18.04 -3.24 -22.78
CA SER A 304 -19.14 -2.32 -22.49
C SER A 304 -20.17 -2.95 -21.54
N SER A 305 -20.53 -4.21 -21.76
CA SER A 305 -21.45 -4.95 -20.89
C SER A 305 -20.96 -5.06 -19.44
N ARG A 306 -19.64 -5.24 -19.21
CA ARG A 306 -19.06 -5.25 -17.86
C ARG A 306 -19.06 -3.88 -17.20
N LEU A 307 -18.73 -2.84 -17.96
CA LEU A 307 -18.78 -1.47 -17.45
C LEU A 307 -20.21 -1.08 -17.03
N ILE A 308 -21.22 -1.52 -17.78
CA ILE A 308 -22.63 -1.26 -17.44
C ILE A 308 -23.08 -2.07 -16.22
N GLY A 309 -22.69 -3.35 -16.16
CA GLY A 309 -23.22 -4.28 -15.14
C GLY A 309 -22.50 -4.23 -13.81
N GLU A 310 -21.20 -3.91 -13.80
CA GLU A 310 -20.32 -4.10 -12.63
C GLU A 310 -19.73 -2.79 -12.08
N TYR A 311 -19.91 -1.66 -12.81
CA TYR A 311 -19.32 -0.38 -12.42
C TYR A 311 -20.42 0.63 -12.07
N THR A 312 -20.19 1.43 -11.03
CA THR A 312 -21.00 2.62 -10.75
C THR A 312 -20.64 3.69 -11.76
N SER A 313 -21.60 4.08 -12.60
CA SER A 313 -21.38 5.07 -13.65
C SER A 313 -21.61 6.49 -13.14
N LEU A 314 -20.63 7.38 -13.33
CA LEU A 314 -20.69 8.80 -13.05
C LEU A 314 -20.62 9.59 -14.35
N TYR A 315 -21.68 10.31 -14.68
CA TYR A 315 -21.79 11.10 -15.92
C TYR A 315 -21.42 12.56 -15.66
N PHE A 316 -20.20 12.92 -16.03
CA PHE A 316 -19.68 14.29 -15.93
C PHE A 316 -20.30 15.15 -17.02
N THR A 317 -20.80 16.31 -16.65
CA THR A 317 -21.46 17.26 -17.55
C THR A 317 -21.00 18.69 -17.29
N GLY A 318 -21.16 19.58 -18.28
CA GLY A 318 -20.75 20.98 -18.20
C GLY A 318 -19.90 21.43 -19.38
N LYS A 319 -19.11 22.48 -19.17
CA LYS A 319 -18.17 23.03 -20.15
C LYS A 319 -16.73 22.72 -19.74
N ASP A 320 -15.79 22.68 -20.71
CA ASP A 320 -14.37 22.47 -20.46
C ASP A 320 -13.80 23.52 -19.49
N VAL A 321 -13.55 23.11 -18.23
CA VAL A 321 -13.03 23.96 -17.15
C VAL A 321 -11.65 24.50 -17.50
N ARG A 322 -10.83 23.79 -18.31
CA ARG A 322 -9.49 24.26 -18.73
C ARG A 322 -9.58 25.49 -19.63
N GLN A 323 -10.65 25.58 -20.44
CA GLN A 323 -10.90 26.77 -21.26
C GLN A 323 -11.39 27.93 -20.39
N LEU A 324 -12.33 27.67 -19.48
CA LEU A 324 -12.85 28.69 -18.58
C LEU A 324 -11.77 29.32 -17.66
N LYS A 325 -10.79 28.52 -17.21
CA LYS A 325 -9.65 29.02 -16.42
C LYS A 325 -8.67 29.91 -17.18
N LYS A 326 -8.69 29.94 -18.50
CA LYS A 326 -7.85 30.83 -19.31
C LYS A 326 -8.48 32.19 -19.56
N ASP A 327 -9.78 32.30 -19.37
CA ASP A 327 -10.55 33.53 -19.60
C ASP A 327 -10.65 34.39 -18.31
N PHE A 328 -10.01 33.92 -17.23
CA PHE A 328 -9.79 34.61 -15.96
C PHE A 328 -8.29 34.83 -15.70
#